data_060087820058178591805f21875d1727
#
_entry.id   060087820058178591805f21875d1727
#
_cell.length_a   1.000
_cell.length_b   1.000
_cell.length_c   1.000
_cell.angle_alpha   90.00
_cell.angle_beta   90.00
_cell.angle_gamma   90.00
#
_symmetry.space_group_name_H-M   'P 1'
#
loop_
_entity.id
_entity.type
_entity.pdbx_description
1 polymer ?
#
loop_
_entity_poly.entity_id
_entity_poly.type
_entity_poly.pdbx_seq_one_letter_code
_entity_poly.pdbx_strand_id
1 'polypeptide(L)'
;LSPDGGMTFFLARALGTQRAMEMTLFSKVLSAEQAAAAGLVQQVFPDADFAAQTAAIASLLAAGPTLAYAKAKELYNRALSQPLETQLEEERQSIARSATTHDFREGVRAFLEKRPARFEGR
;
A
#
# COMPACT_ATOMS: atom_id res chain seq x y z
N LEU A 1 17.69 -20.75 13.35
CA LEU A 1 17.30 -20.98 11.97
C LEU A 1 17.63 -19.72 11.14
N SER A 2 17.99 -19.90 9.87
CA SER A 2 18.20 -18.79 8.95
C SER A 2 16.85 -18.14 8.59
N PRO A 3 16.78 -16.80 8.40
CA PRO A 3 15.58 -16.15 7.88
C PRO A 3 15.17 -16.71 6.52
N ASP A 4 13.87 -16.82 6.29
CA ASP A 4 13.27 -17.30 5.02
C ASP A 4 12.04 -16.47 4.62
N GLY A 5 11.27 -16.93 3.65
CA GLY A 5 10.01 -16.30 3.21
C GLY A 5 10.12 -14.84 2.75
N GLY A 6 11.31 -14.35 2.47
CA GLY A 6 11.53 -12.95 2.10
C GLY A 6 11.62 -11.98 3.28
N MET A 7 11.68 -12.47 4.53
CA MET A 7 11.71 -11.65 5.73
C MET A 7 12.80 -10.57 5.65
N THR A 8 14.02 -10.90 5.26
CA THR A 8 15.12 -9.93 5.16
C THR A 8 14.87 -8.85 4.12
N PHE A 9 14.18 -9.18 3.02
CA PHE A 9 13.81 -8.22 1.99
C PHE A 9 12.77 -7.22 2.49
N PHE A 10 11.68 -7.71 3.11
CA PHE A 10 10.59 -6.85 3.55
C PHE A 10 10.92 -6.06 4.82
N LEU A 11 11.52 -6.70 5.83
CA LEU A 11 11.88 -6.00 7.07
C LEU A 11 12.91 -4.91 6.88
N ALA A 12 13.95 -5.16 6.05
CA ALA A 12 14.98 -4.15 5.79
C ALA A 12 14.39 -2.90 5.09
N ARG A 13 13.39 -3.09 4.24
CA ARG A 13 12.70 -1.99 3.56
C ARG A 13 11.74 -1.23 4.46
N ALA A 14 11.07 -1.92 5.36
CA ALA A 14 10.10 -1.31 6.27
C ALA A 14 10.77 -0.61 7.47
N LEU A 15 11.81 -1.20 8.05
CA LEU A 15 12.42 -0.75 9.30
C LEU A 15 13.82 -0.16 9.15
N GLY A 16 14.43 -0.31 7.98
CA GLY A 16 15.85 -0.13 7.77
C GLY A 16 16.66 -1.36 8.25
N THR A 17 17.84 -1.54 7.65
CA THR A 17 18.66 -2.74 7.82
C THR A 17 19.04 -2.99 9.28
N GLN A 18 19.36 -1.94 10.04
CA GLN A 18 19.87 -2.07 11.41
C GLN A 18 18.79 -2.62 12.36
N ARG A 19 17.56 -2.09 12.30
CA ARG A 19 16.43 -2.61 13.10
C ARG A 19 16.03 -4.02 12.69
N ALA A 20 16.01 -4.29 11.38
CA ALA A 20 15.72 -5.62 10.85
C ALA A 20 16.74 -6.66 11.37
N MET A 21 18.03 -6.32 11.36
CA MET A 21 19.08 -7.17 11.90
C MET A 21 18.93 -7.37 13.42
N GLU A 22 18.68 -6.31 14.17
CA GLU A 22 18.43 -6.41 15.62
C GLU A 22 17.29 -7.39 15.92
N MET A 23 16.15 -7.22 15.24
CA MET A 23 15.00 -8.12 15.45
C MET A 23 15.33 -9.57 15.12
N THR A 24 16.07 -9.81 14.04
CA THR A 24 16.42 -11.15 13.58
C THR A 24 17.44 -11.81 14.53
N LEU A 25 18.54 -11.11 14.84
CA LEU A 25 19.64 -11.69 15.61
C LEU A 25 19.29 -11.91 17.08
N PHE A 26 18.47 -11.04 17.66
CA PHE A 26 18.04 -11.17 19.05
C PHE A 26 16.66 -11.85 19.18
N SER A 27 16.09 -12.37 18.08
CA SER A 27 14.77 -13.02 18.09
C SER A 27 13.70 -12.17 18.77
N LYS A 28 13.72 -10.85 18.50
CA LYS A 28 12.87 -9.87 19.17
C LYS A 28 11.42 -10.00 18.70
N VAL A 29 10.51 -10.22 19.65
CA VAL A 29 9.08 -10.26 19.41
C VAL A 29 8.49 -8.88 19.64
N LEU A 30 7.64 -8.40 18.74
CA LEU A 30 6.90 -7.15 18.88
C LEU A 30 5.43 -7.44 19.21
N SER A 31 4.82 -6.62 20.07
CA SER A 31 3.36 -6.57 20.16
C SER A 31 2.75 -5.94 18.90
N ALA A 32 1.45 -6.07 18.71
CA ALA A 32 0.74 -5.45 17.59
C ALA A 32 0.94 -3.91 17.59
N GLU A 33 0.85 -3.28 18.77
CA GLU A 33 1.05 -1.83 18.94
C GLU A 33 2.49 -1.42 18.63
N GLN A 34 3.48 -2.22 19.05
CA GLN A 34 4.88 -1.97 18.72
C GLN A 34 5.13 -2.13 17.22
N ALA A 35 4.49 -3.09 16.57
CA ALA A 35 4.58 -3.27 15.12
C ALA A 35 3.94 -2.08 14.36
N ALA A 36 2.82 -1.55 14.86
CA ALA A 36 2.20 -0.34 14.31
C ALA A 36 3.09 0.89 14.51
N ALA A 37 3.62 1.09 15.71
CA ALA A 37 4.54 2.19 16.01
C ALA A 37 5.83 2.13 15.17
N ALA A 38 6.25 0.93 14.78
CA ALA A 38 7.39 0.71 13.90
C ALA A 38 7.06 0.82 12.40
N GLY A 39 5.79 0.98 12.02
CA GLY A 39 5.36 1.06 10.62
C GLY A 39 5.26 -0.29 9.89
N LEU A 40 5.30 -1.41 10.61
CA LEU A 40 5.14 -2.75 10.02
C LEU A 40 3.69 -3.08 9.68
N VAL A 41 2.75 -2.54 10.45
CA VAL A 41 1.31 -2.61 10.19
C VAL A 41 0.70 -1.22 10.33
N GLN A 42 -0.37 -0.94 9.59
CA GLN A 42 -0.97 0.39 9.56
C GLN A 42 -1.96 0.61 10.67
N GLN A 43 -2.67 -0.44 11.11
CA GLN A 43 -3.73 -0.35 12.10
C GLN A 43 -3.75 -1.59 12.98
N VAL A 44 -4.17 -1.41 14.23
CA VAL A 44 -4.41 -2.46 15.21
C VAL A 44 -5.83 -2.31 15.72
N PHE A 45 -6.56 -3.41 15.78
CA PHE A 45 -7.94 -3.44 16.25
C PHE A 45 -8.05 -4.44 17.41
N PRO A 46 -8.95 -4.20 18.38
CA PRO A 46 -9.33 -5.24 19.34
C PRO A 46 -9.86 -6.48 18.61
N ASP A 47 -9.60 -7.66 19.16
CA ASP A 47 -10.02 -8.93 18.55
C ASP A 47 -11.53 -8.97 18.27
N ALA A 48 -12.34 -8.40 19.17
CA ALA A 48 -13.79 -8.33 19.01
C ALA A 48 -14.23 -7.52 17.77
N ASP A 49 -13.45 -6.53 17.37
CA ASP A 49 -13.78 -5.60 16.28
C ASP A 49 -13.06 -5.95 14.98
N PHE A 50 -12.05 -6.82 15.04
CA PHE A 50 -11.11 -7.08 13.94
C PHE A 50 -11.82 -7.46 12.62
N ALA A 51 -12.76 -8.41 12.68
CA ALA A 51 -13.48 -8.87 11.50
C ALA A 51 -14.33 -7.76 10.86
N ALA A 52 -15.03 -6.96 11.68
CA ALA A 52 -15.87 -5.87 11.19
C ALA A 52 -15.03 -4.73 10.60
N GLN A 53 -13.94 -4.35 11.27
CA GLN A 53 -13.06 -3.27 10.82
C GLN A 53 -12.32 -3.64 9.53
N THR A 54 -11.80 -4.85 9.44
CA THR A 54 -11.14 -5.34 8.22
C THR A 54 -12.10 -5.45 7.04
N ALA A 55 -13.33 -5.91 7.27
CA ALA A 55 -14.37 -5.94 6.23
C ALA A 55 -14.75 -4.53 5.76
N ALA A 56 -14.84 -3.57 6.66
CA ALA A 56 -15.10 -2.17 6.32
C ALA A 56 -13.99 -1.56 5.46
N ILE A 57 -12.72 -1.79 5.81
CA ILE A 57 -11.56 -1.34 5.02
C ILE A 57 -11.56 -2.00 3.64
N ALA A 58 -11.80 -3.32 3.57
CA ALA A 58 -11.87 -4.03 2.30
C ALA A 58 -12.98 -3.49 1.39
N SER A 59 -14.16 -3.21 1.95
CA SER A 59 -15.29 -2.61 1.23
C SER A 59 -14.98 -1.20 0.74
N LEU A 60 -14.32 -0.38 1.58
CA LEU A 60 -13.86 0.95 1.18
C LEU A 60 -12.90 0.91 -0.01
N LEU A 61 -11.92 0.01 0.03
CA LEU A 61 -10.96 -0.15 -1.05
C LEU A 61 -11.63 -0.71 -2.33
N ALA A 62 -12.56 -1.65 -2.19
CA ALA A 62 -13.29 -2.21 -3.32
C ALA A 62 -14.21 -1.18 -4.01
N ALA A 63 -14.73 -0.20 -3.28
CA ALA A 63 -15.51 0.90 -3.83
C ALA A 63 -14.65 2.03 -4.45
N GLY A 64 -13.35 1.95 -4.32
CA GLY A 64 -12.42 2.94 -4.86
C GLY A 64 -11.99 2.67 -6.32
N PRO A 65 -11.14 3.53 -6.90
CA PRO A 65 -10.63 3.38 -8.26
C PRO A 65 -9.59 2.24 -8.33
N THR A 66 -10.04 0.99 -8.38
CA THR A 66 -9.19 -0.21 -8.20
C THR A 66 -8.09 -0.33 -9.25
N LEU A 67 -8.29 0.15 -10.49
CA LEU A 67 -7.24 0.21 -11.50
C LEU A 67 -6.10 1.16 -11.09
N ALA A 68 -6.44 2.31 -10.52
CA ALA A 68 -5.43 3.25 -10.01
C ALA A 68 -4.68 2.68 -8.82
N TYR A 69 -5.37 1.98 -7.90
CA TYR A 69 -4.74 1.30 -6.77
C TYR A 69 -3.77 0.20 -7.24
N ALA A 70 -4.17 -0.58 -8.25
CA ALA A 70 -3.28 -1.60 -8.83
C ALA A 70 -2.00 -0.98 -9.40
N LYS A 71 -2.12 0.15 -10.12
CA LYS A 71 -0.97 0.86 -10.67
C LYS A 71 -0.10 1.50 -9.58
N ALA A 72 -0.68 2.12 -8.57
CA ALA A 72 0.07 2.65 -7.44
C ALA A 72 0.88 1.54 -6.75
N LYS A 73 0.26 0.39 -6.47
CA LYS A 73 0.95 -0.76 -5.88
C LYS A 73 2.11 -1.26 -6.75
N GLU A 74 1.92 -1.33 -8.07
CA GLU A 74 2.98 -1.72 -9.02
C GLU A 74 4.16 -0.73 -8.95
N LEU A 75 3.90 0.57 -9.00
CA LEU A 75 4.92 1.62 -8.94
C LEU A 75 5.70 1.59 -7.63
N TYR A 76 5.02 1.48 -6.48
CA TYR A 76 5.70 1.36 -5.18
C TYR A 76 6.57 0.11 -5.07
N ASN A 77 6.12 -1.03 -5.61
CA ASN A 77 6.92 -2.25 -5.59
C ASN A 77 8.22 -2.14 -6.38
N ARG A 78 8.25 -1.29 -7.42
CA ARG A 78 9.43 -1.05 -8.28
C ARG A 78 10.33 0.06 -7.75
N ALA A 79 9.77 1.04 -7.04
CA ALA A 79 10.45 2.29 -6.65
C ALA A 79 11.80 2.09 -5.93
N LEU A 80 11.96 0.99 -5.19
CA LEU A 80 13.20 0.71 -4.45
C LEU A 80 14.24 -0.11 -5.26
N SER A 81 13.97 -0.42 -6.52
CA SER A 81 14.84 -1.25 -7.36
C SER A 81 15.22 -0.64 -8.69
N GLN A 82 14.81 0.61 -8.95
CA GLN A 82 15.08 1.29 -10.21
C GLN A 82 15.54 2.75 -10.01
N PRO A 83 16.23 3.35 -11.00
CA PRO A 83 16.61 4.76 -10.98
C PRO A 83 15.39 5.70 -10.97
N LEU A 84 15.56 6.91 -10.43
CA LEU A 84 14.50 7.93 -10.35
C LEU A 84 13.93 8.27 -11.74
N GLU A 85 14.78 8.40 -12.75
CA GLU A 85 14.35 8.74 -14.12
C GLU A 85 13.41 7.68 -14.70
N THR A 86 13.71 6.40 -14.45
CA THR A 86 12.84 5.28 -14.86
C THR A 86 11.52 5.33 -14.09
N GLN A 87 11.57 5.59 -12.79
CA GLN A 87 10.38 5.71 -11.96
C GLN A 87 9.46 6.84 -12.46
N LEU A 88 10.02 8.02 -12.73
CA LEU A 88 9.26 9.17 -13.23
C LEU A 88 8.61 8.88 -14.60
N GLU A 89 9.31 8.18 -15.49
CA GLU A 89 8.73 7.79 -16.79
C GLU A 89 7.60 6.76 -16.62
N GLU A 90 7.75 5.78 -15.73
CA GLU A 90 6.67 4.83 -15.43
C GLU A 90 5.44 5.52 -14.81
N GLU A 91 5.64 6.47 -13.92
CA GLU A 91 4.56 7.29 -13.35
C GLU A 91 3.85 8.12 -14.42
N ARG A 92 4.62 8.77 -15.30
CA ARG A 92 4.07 9.52 -16.45
C ARG A 92 3.22 8.63 -17.35
N GLN A 93 3.70 7.43 -17.66
CA GLN A 93 2.93 6.46 -18.46
C GLN A 93 1.69 5.95 -17.71
N SER A 94 1.81 5.75 -16.40
CA SER A 94 0.69 5.31 -15.56
C SER A 94 -0.43 6.33 -15.56
N ILE A 95 -0.12 7.62 -15.33
CA ILE A 95 -1.15 8.67 -15.34
C ILE A 95 -1.78 8.85 -16.74
N ALA A 96 -0.97 8.76 -17.81
CA ALA A 96 -1.47 8.85 -19.19
C ALA A 96 -2.49 7.72 -19.49
N ARG A 97 -2.21 6.49 -19.05
CA ARG A 97 -3.13 5.36 -19.19
C ARG A 97 -4.36 5.51 -18.31
N SER A 98 -4.18 5.95 -17.06
CA SER A 98 -5.31 6.19 -16.15
C SER A 98 -6.28 7.23 -16.70
N ALA A 99 -5.78 8.27 -17.36
CA ALA A 99 -6.61 9.34 -17.96
C ALA A 99 -7.61 8.83 -19.02
N THR A 100 -7.39 7.64 -19.58
CA THR A 100 -8.33 7.04 -20.55
C THR A 100 -9.44 6.22 -19.91
N THR A 101 -9.36 5.95 -18.59
CA THR A 101 -10.33 5.11 -17.88
C THR A 101 -11.65 5.83 -17.59
N HIS A 102 -12.70 5.06 -17.36
CA HIS A 102 -13.99 5.57 -16.88
C HIS A 102 -13.81 6.25 -15.52
N ASP A 103 -13.11 5.58 -14.61
CA ASP A 103 -12.95 6.03 -13.23
C ASP A 103 -12.16 7.34 -13.11
N PHE A 104 -11.20 7.58 -14.00
CA PHE A 104 -10.52 8.88 -14.04
C PHE A 104 -11.50 10.01 -14.40
N ARG A 105 -12.32 9.81 -15.43
CA ARG A 105 -13.33 10.79 -15.85
C ARG A 105 -14.36 11.02 -14.77
N GLU A 106 -14.82 9.96 -14.12
CA GLU A 106 -15.74 10.05 -12.98
C GLU A 106 -15.13 10.82 -11.83
N GLY A 107 -13.87 10.52 -11.45
CA GLY A 107 -13.17 11.21 -10.39
C GLY A 107 -13.04 12.72 -10.65
N VAL A 108 -12.64 13.11 -11.86
CA VAL A 108 -12.55 14.53 -12.26
C VAL A 108 -13.94 15.19 -12.21
N ARG A 109 -14.97 14.53 -12.76
CA ARG A 109 -16.33 15.06 -12.73
C ARG A 109 -16.84 15.24 -11.30
N ALA A 110 -16.72 14.23 -10.48
CA ALA A 110 -17.14 14.27 -9.08
C ALA A 110 -16.45 15.38 -8.29
N PHE A 111 -15.15 15.59 -8.55
CA PHE A 111 -14.38 16.67 -7.92
C PHE A 111 -14.92 18.06 -8.32
N LEU A 112 -15.18 18.30 -9.61
CA LEU A 112 -15.73 19.57 -10.12
C LEU A 112 -17.15 19.82 -9.58
N GLU A 113 -17.96 18.77 -9.49
CA GLU A 113 -19.34 18.82 -8.99
C GLU A 113 -19.43 18.79 -7.45
N LYS A 114 -18.30 18.65 -6.75
CA LYS A 114 -18.21 18.56 -5.26
C LYS A 114 -19.11 17.47 -4.68
N ARG A 115 -19.17 16.32 -5.32
CA ARG A 115 -19.90 15.12 -4.87
C ARG A 115 -18.97 13.92 -4.70
N PRO A 116 -19.39 12.90 -3.95
CA PRO A 116 -18.68 11.63 -3.93
C PRO A 116 -18.58 11.00 -5.32
N ALA A 117 -17.41 10.47 -5.66
CA ALA A 117 -17.20 9.71 -6.89
C ALA A 117 -17.79 8.30 -6.75
N ARG A 118 -18.22 7.73 -7.89
CA ARG A 118 -18.73 6.35 -7.99
C ARG A 118 -17.84 5.59 -8.96
N PHE A 119 -16.84 4.91 -8.43
CA PHE A 119 -15.90 4.14 -9.23
C PHE A 119 -16.44 2.74 -9.56
N GLU A 120 -16.06 2.23 -10.72
CA GLU A 120 -16.52 0.95 -11.26
C GLU A 120 -15.36 0.01 -11.59
N GLY A 121 -14.09 0.41 -11.36
CA GLY A 121 -12.90 -0.38 -11.64
C GLY A 121 -12.57 -0.51 -13.13
N ARG A 122 -12.96 0.47 -13.97
CA ARG A 122 -12.76 0.42 -15.42
C ARG A 122 -12.46 1.78 -16.07
#